data_3986121316e42f229f0df9acbaebbcd1
#
_entry.id   3986121316e42f229f0df9acbaebbcd1
#
_cell.length_a   1.000
_cell.length_b   1.000
_cell.length_c   1.000
_cell.angle_alpha   90.00
_cell.angle_beta   90.00
_cell.angle_gamma   90.00
#
_symmetry.space_group_name_H-M   'P 1'
#
loop_
_entity.id
_entity.type
_entity.pdbx_description
1 polymer ?
#
loop_
_entity_poly.entity_id
_entity_poly.type
_entity_poly.pdbx_seq_one_letter_code
_entity_poly.pdbx_strand_id
1 'polypeptide(L)'
;GGGGFDIAIAGLKAAGRARDGRAPATLITDLYLKILGIDDIADVVDFMIPGAHLPEAASGVPMDIEQPIPPAIGMLAPLVFEAAAMGDIVARNILEGFGRDLGLSARVAAFRLGWRRDDRFPLVLGGSVLQKAEDQTFRNALVAEVASMYPEVCATVLADPPVAGAVMYGFDAAGICVTPEISTCISKAAGGLFE
;
A
#
# COMPACT_ATOMS: atom_id res chain seq x y z
N GLY A 1 7.44 1.79 -6.85
CA GLY A 1 7.26 2.01 -5.41
C GLY A 1 5.81 2.22 -5.03
N GLY A 2 5.53 2.26 -3.75
CA GLY A 2 4.18 2.54 -3.22
C GLY A 2 3.44 1.31 -2.69
N GLY A 3 4.06 0.14 -2.70
CA GLY A 3 3.59 -1.03 -1.97
C GLY A 3 3.85 -0.92 -0.47
N GLY A 4 3.21 -1.77 0.33
CA GLY A 4 3.40 -1.78 1.78
C GLY A 4 4.86 -1.89 2.21
N PHE A 5 5.65 -2.68 1.47
CA PHE A 5 7.07 -2.82 1.71
C PHE A 5 7.83 -1.49 1.58
N ASP A 6 7.62 -0.74 0.49
CA ASP A 6 8.32 0.54 0.27
C ASP A 6 7.97 1.57 1.34
N ILE A 7 6.68 1.61 1.75
CA ILE A 7 6.17 2.50 2.80
C ILE A 7 6.84 2.15 4.14
N ALA A 8 6.90 0.86 4.48
CA ALA A 8 7.54 0.39 5.71
C ALA A 8 9.03 0.75 5.76
N ILE A 9 9.77 0.53 4.67
CA ILE A 9 11.19 0.91 4.55
C ILE A 9 11.37 2.43 4.67
N ALA A 10 10.48 3.23 4.08
CA ALA A 10 10.54 4.67 4.24
C ALA A 10 10.32 5.10 5.70
N GLY A 11 9.39 4.43 6.40
CA GLY A 11 9.18 4.61 7.84
C GLY A 11 10.42 4.27 8.65
N LEU A 12 11.07 3.13 8.39
CA LEU A 12 12.33 2.75 9.05
C LEU A 12 13.44 3.77 8.82
N LYS A 13 13.59 4.24 7.59
CA LYS A 13 14.56 5.31 7.25
C LYS A 13 14.25 6.60 8.00
N ALA A 14 12.98 6.97 8.13
CA ALA A 14 12.57 8.17 8.86
C ALA A 14 12.87 8.04 10.34
N ALA A 15 12.52 6.89 10.96
CA ALA A 15 12.81 6.62 12.36
C ALA A 15 14.33 6.61 12.66
N GLY A 16 15.13 5.97 11.82
CA GLY A 16 16.59 5.98 11.95
C GLY A 16 17.19 7.38 11.83
N ARG A 17 16.69 8.21 10.91
CA ARG A 17 17.14 9.62 10.75
C ARG A 17 16.69 10.51 11.91
N ALA A 18 15.52 10.24 12.49
CA ALA A 18 15.08 10.94 13.70
C ALA A 18 15.98 10.62 14.88
N ARG A 19 16.34 9.34 15.05
CA ARG A 19 17.24 8.86 16.10
C ARG A 19 18.62 9.54 16.07
N ASP A 20 19.20 9.71 14.90
CA ASP A 20 20.54 10.31 14.76
C ASP A 20 20.53 11.84 14.58
N GLY A 21 19.35 12.48 14.68
CA GLY A 21 19.19 13.93 14.63
C GLY A 21 19.19 14.53 13.22
N ARG A 22 19.16 13.71 12.17
CA ARG A 22 19.11 14.16 10.77
C ARG A 22 17.69 14.51 10.29
N ALA A 23 16.67 14.17 11.06
CA ALA A 23 15.26 14.47 10.77
C ALA A 23 14.48 14.76 12.07
N PRO A 24 13.29 15.39 11.98
CA PRO A 24 12.42 15.59 13.12
C PRO A 24 12.01 14.24 13.75
N ALA A 25 11.69 14.28 15.06
CA ALA A 25 11.07 13.16 15.74
C ALA A 25 9.75 12.76 15.04
N THR A 26 9.41 11.47 15.08
CA THR A 26 8.22 10.92 14.44
C THR A 26 7.60 9.83 15.31
N LEU A 27 6.26 9.77 15.34
CA LEU A 27 5.51 8.72 16.03
C LEU A 27 5.77 7.32 15.42
N ILE A 28 6.24 7.26 14.17
CA ILE A 28 6.65 6.00 13.52
C ILE A 28 7.68 5.27 14.38
N THR A 29 8.63 6.00 15.00
CA THR A 29 9.67 5.40 15.86
C THR A 29 9.02 4.62 16.99
N ASP A 30 8.15 5.25 17.80
CA ASP A 30 7.53 4.63 18.95
C ASP A 30 6.64 3.42 18.56
N LEU A 31 5.89 3.56 17.47
CA LEU A 31 5.05 2.48 16.95
C LEU A 31 5.88 1.27 16.49
N TYR A 32 7.00 1.52 15.82
CA TYR A 32 7.90 0.45 15.36
C TYR A 32 8.61 -0.24 16.51
N LEU A 33 9.16 0.51 17.48
CA LEU A 33 9.78 -0.05 18.67
C LEU A 33 8.81 -0.98 19.42
N LYS A 34 7.57 -0.50 19.59
CA LYS A 34 6.51 -1.25 20.27
C LYS A 34 6.17 -2.57 19.57
N ILE A 35 5.97 -2.56 18.25
CA ILE A 35 5.54 -3.77 17.50
C ILE A 35 6.71 -4.76 17.35
N LEU A 36 7.93 -4.26 17.22
CA LEU A 36 9.12 -5.08 17.07
C LEU A 36 9.65 -5.59 18.41
N GLY A 37 9.22 -5.00 19.54
CA GLY A 37 9.71 -5.36 20.88
C GLY A 37 11.18 -5.04 21.08
N ILE A 38 11.68 -3.95 20.49
CA ILE A 38 13.06 -3.47 20.60
C ILE A 38 13.10 -2.11 21.29
N ASP A 39 14.23 -1.82 21.93
CA ASP A 39 14.42 -0.56 22.67
C ASP A 39 15.06 0.54 21.81
N ASP A 40 15.75 0.17 20.75
CA ASP A 40 16.41 1.09 19.83
C ASP A 40 16.11 0.72 18.35
N ILE A 41 15.77 1.71 17.53
CA ILE A 41 15.50 1.49 16.10
C ILE A 41 16.76 0.99 15.35
N ALA A 42 17.96 1.20 15.88
CA ALA A 42 19.17 0.65 15.30
C ALA A 42 19.18 -0.89 15.31
N ASP A 43 18.52 -1.51 16.28
CA ASP A 43 18.45 -2.96 16.44
C ASP A 43 17.63 -3.61 15.29
N VAL A 44 16.86 -2.82 14.54
CA VAL A 44 16.18 -3.28 13.31
C VAL A 44 17.14 -3.87 12.28
N VAL A 45 18.41 -3.46 12.30
CA VAL A 45 19.43 -4.02 11.40
C VAL A 45 19.55 -5.53 11.57
N ASP A 46 19.40 -6.02 12.80
CA ASP A 46 19.48 -7.45 13.14
C ASP A 46 18.31 -8.25 12.49
N PHE A 47 17.14 -7.61 12.30
CA PHE A 47 16.03 -8.20 11.57
C PHE A 47 16.21 -8.17 10.05
N MET A 48 17.05 -7.28 9.55
CA MET A 48 17.33 -7.15 8.10
C MET A 48 18.40 -8.14 7.63
N ILE A 49 19.14 -8.74 8.56
CA ILE A 49 20.21 -9.71 8.27
C ILE A 49 19.61 -11.12 8.18
N PRO A 50 19.90 -11.90 7.13
CA PRO A 50 19.44 -13.30 7.04
C PRO A 50 19.88 -14.10 8.26
N GLY A 51 18.91 -14.69 8.95
CA GLY A 51 19.15 -15.46 10.17
C GLY A 51 18.97 -14.71 11.48
N ALA A 52 18.66 -13.42 11.47
CA ALA A 52 18.28 -12.70 12.68
C ALA A 52 16.95 -13.25 13.24
N HIS A 53 16.89 -13.39 14.56
CA HIS A 53 15.68 -13.85 15.25
C HIS A 53 14.65 -12.71 15.33
N LEU A 54 13.51 -12.90 14.66
CA LEU A 54 12.35 -12.02 14.86
C LEU A 54 11.73 -12.30 16.24
N PRO A 55 11.24 -11.29 16.97
CA PRO A 55 10.43 -11.50 18.16
C PRO A 55 9.22 -12.38 17.86
N GLU A 56 8.74 -13.14 18.83
CA GLU A 56 7.61 -14.07 18.70
C GLU A 56 6.35 -13.40 18.16
N ALA A 57 6.12 -12.13 18.46
CA ALA A 57 5.01 -11.34 17.93
C ALA A 57 5.06 -11.13 16.39
N ALA A 58 6.24 -11.26 15.78
CA ALA A 58 6.44 -11.18 14.33
C ALA A 58 6.62 -12.55 13.66
N SER A 59 6.67 -13.63 14.45
CA SER A 59 6.98 -14.99 14.01
C SER A 59 5.82 -15.74 13.31
N GLY A 60 4.64 -15.13 13.22
CA GLY A 60 3.50 -15.72 12.52
C GLY A 60 3.62 -15.75 10.98
N VAL A 61 4.71 -15.22 10.42
CA VAL A 61 4.97 -15.24 8.97
C VAL A 61 6.08 -16.28 8.69
N PRO A 62 5.84 -17.30 7.85
CA PRO A 62 6.89 -18.22 7.42
C PRO A 62 8.05 -17.45 6.77
N MET A 63 9.23 -17.51 7.36
CA MET A 63 10.44 -16.97 6.75
C MET A 63 10.91 -17.94 5.67
N ASP A 64 10.78 -17.55 4.42
CA ASP A 64 11.45 -18.22 3.32
C ASP A 64 12.91 -17.74 3.30
N ILE A 65 13.84 -18.66 3.61
CA ILE A 65 15.27 -18.37 3.77
C ILE A 65 15.91 -17.89 2.45
N GLU A 66 15.22 -18.03 1.32
CA GLU A 66 15.69 -17.57 0.02
C GLU A 66 15.35 -16.09 -0.26
N GLN A 67 14.55 -15.44 0.59
CA GLN A 67 14.21 -14.04 0.40
C GLN A 67 15.19 -13.12 1.15
N PRO A 68 15.87 -12.19 0.46
CA PRO A 68 16.87 -11.31 1.06
C PRO A 68 16.30 -10.27 2.05
N ILE A 69 14.96 -10.22 2.22
CA ILE A 69 14.30 -9.25 3.10
C ILE A 69 13.10 -9.93 3.77
N PRO A 70 12.99 -9.89 5.11
CA PRO A 70 11.90 -10.53 5.81
C PRO A 70 10.54 -10.01 5.35
N PRO A 71 9.57 -10.87 4.98
CA PRO A 71 8.20 -10.48 4.66
C PRO A 71 7.53 -9.63 5.76
N ALA A 72 7.97 -9.83 7.00
CA ALA A 72 7.51 -9.10 8.18
C ALA A 72 7.67 -7.56 8.06
N ILE A 73 8.61 -7.04 7.27
CA ILE A 73 8.79 -5.58 7.16
C ILE A 73 7.58 -4.91 6.53
N GLY A 74 6.95 -5.55 5.56
CA GLY A 74 5.73 -5.03 4.95
C GLY A 74 4.58 -4.84 5.95
N MET A 75 4.58 -5.58 7.07
CA MET A 75 3.60 -5.46 8.15
C MET A 75 3.74 -4.15 8.94
N LEU A 76 4.86 -3.44 8.81
CA LEU A 76 5.07 -2.13 9.44
C LEU A 76 4.38 -0.99 8.69
N ALA A 77 3.97 -1.19 7.43
CA ALA A 77 3.32 -0.15 6.64
C ALA A 77 2.05 0.43 7.27
N PRO A 78 1.12 -0.36 7.85
CA PRO A 78 -0.07 0.17 8.52
C PRO A 78 0.27 1.18 9.62
N LEU A 79 1.40 1.03 10.31
CA LEU A 79 1.83 1.93 11.38
C LEU A 79 2.24 3.31 10.86
N VAL A 80 2.67 3.43 9.59
CA VAL A 80 2.91 4.73 8.96
C VAL A 80 1.57 5.44 8.72
N PHE A 81 0.53 4.71 8.32
CA PHE A 81 -0.83 5.28 8.19
C PHE A 81 -1.41 5.66 9.55
N GLU A 82 -1.19 4.85 10.58
CA GLU A 82 -1.60 5.16 11.96
C GLU A 82 -0.93 6.45 12.45
N ALA A 83 0.39 6.58 12.29
CA ALA A 83 1.11 7.79 12.64
C ALA A 83 0.58 9.02 11.88
N ALA A 84 0.29 8.88 10.58
CA ALA A 84 -0.28 9.96 9.78
C ALA A 84 -1.67 10.37 10.27
N ALA A 85 -2.53 9.41 10.62
CA ALA A 85 -3.86 9.66 11.20
C ALA A 85 -3.76 10.37 12.56
N MET A 86 -2.72 10.06 13.36
CA MET A 86 -2.42 10.75 14.62
C MET A 86 -1.82 12.16 14.42
N GLY A 87 -1.61 12.60 13.18
CA GLY A 87 -1.13 13.94 12.85
C GLY A 87 0.38 14.04 12.65
N ASP A 88 1.11 12.94 12.58
CA ASP A 88 2.57 12.95 12.34
C ASP A 88 2.88 13.45 10.93
N ILE A 89 3.61 14.57 10.85
CA ILE A 89 3.93 15.22 9.59
C ILE A 89 4.93 14.42 8.74
N VAL A 90 5.82 13.67 9.39
CA VAL A 90 6.80 12.83 8.68
C VAL A 90 6.10 11.68 7.99
N ALA A 91 5.18 11.02 8.70
CA ALA A 91 4.35 9.95 8.15
C ALA A 91 3.48 10.45 6.97
N ARG A 92 2.83 11.61 7.13
CA ARG A 92 2.05 12.23 6.05
C ARG A 92 2.90 12.52 4.82
N ASN A 93 4.08 13.10 5.00
CA ASN A 93 5.00 13.39 3.89
C ASN A 93 5.43 12.12 3.15
N ILE A 94 5.67 11.02 3.87
CA ILE A 94 5.97 9.72 3.26
C ILE A 94 4.80 9.25 2.39
N LEU A 95 3.59 9.24 2.94
CA LEU A 95 2.39 8.80 2.24
C LEU A 95 2.05 9.67 1.03
N GLU A 96 2.16 11.00 1.17
CA GLU A 96 1.99 11.93 0.06
C GLU A 96 3.01 11.71 -1.04
N GLY A 97 4.28 11.49 -0.70
CA GLY A 97 5.34 11.22 -1.66
C GLY A 97 5.03 9.99 -2.51
N PHE A 98 4.72 8.87 -1.87
CA PHE A 98 4.36 7.64 -2.58
C PHE A 98 3.05 7.78 -3.37
N GLY A 99 2.07 8.51 -2.83
CA GLY A 99 0.82 8.79 -3.53
C GLY A 99 1.07 9.55 -4.84
N ARG A 100 1.87 10.61 -4.80
CA ARG A 100 2.26 11.39 -6.00
C ARG A 100 3.02 10.53 -7.01
N ASP A 101 3.99 9.73 -6.57
CA ASP A 101 4.77 8.87 -7.46
C ASP A 101 3.89 7.85 -8.20
N LEU A 102 2.93 7.24 -7.48
CA LEU A 102 1.98 6.31 -8.09
C LEU A 102 1.00 7.05 -9.00
N GLY A 103 0.54 8.24 -8.62
CA GLY A 103 -0.29 9.11 -9.46
C GLY A 103 0.42 9.54 -10.74
N LEU A 104 1.70 9.89 -10.65
CA LEU A 104 2.54 10.18 -11.82
C LEU A 104 2.62 8.97 -12.76
N SER A 105 2.80 7.76 -12.21
CA SER A 105 2.85 6.53 -12.99
C SER A 105 1.52 6.29 -13.74
N ALA A 106 0.38 6.46 -13.06
CA ALA A 106 -0.94 6.35 -13.66
C ALA A 106 -1.17 7.42 -14.76
N ARG A 107 -0.77 8.66 -14.51
CA ARG A 107 -0.85 9.76 -15.48
C ARG A 107 -0.04 9.49 -16.74
N VAL A 108 1.19 8.99 -16.60
CA VAL A 108 2.04 8.62 -17.74
C VAL A 108 1.45 7.44 -18.51
N ALA A 109 0.89 6.45 -17.82
CA ALA A 109 0.20 5.33 -18.48
C ALA A 109 -1.00 5.80 -19.29
N ALA A 110 -1.85 6.66 -18.72
CA ALA A 110 -3.00 7.25 -19.41
C ALA A 110 -2.56 8.02 -20.67
N PHE A 111 -1.52 8.84 -20.54
CA PHE A 111 -0.97 9.58 -21.70
C PHE A 111 -0.50 8.63 -22.82
N ARG A 112 0.22 7.56 -22.48
CA ARG A 112 0.70 6.58 -23.45
C ARG A 112 -0.42 5.78 -24.13
N LEU A 113 -1.54 5.60 -23.44
CA LEU A 113 -2.75 4.97 -23.96
C LEU A 113 -3.60 5.92 -24.84
N GLY A 114 -3.19 7.19 -24.98
CA GLY A 114 -3.86 8.16 -25.84
C GLY A 114 -5.04 8.88 -25.20
N TRP A 115 -5.22 8.78 -23.88
CA TRP A 115 -6.23 9.55 -23.17
C TRP A 115 -5.98 11.04 -23.30
N ARG A 116 -7.04 11.80 -23.55
CA ARG A 116 -7.00 13.26 -23.66
C ARG A 116 -7.35 13.90 -22.33
N ARG A 117 -6.95 15.16 -22.17
CA ARG A 117 -7.16 15.94 -20.94
C ARG A 117 -8.62 15.93 -20.47
N ASP A 118 -9.56 16.08 -21.42
CA ASP A 118 -10.98 16.23 -21.15
C ASP A 118 -11.76 14.91 -21.20
N ASP A 119 -11.06 13.79 -21.41
CA ASP A 119 -11.68 12.48 -21.39
C ASP A 119 -12.02 12.06 -19.95
N ARG A 120 -13.23 11.55 -19.78
CA ARG A 120 -13.64 10.93 -18.54
C ARG A 120 -13.23 9.46 -18.54
N PHE A 121 -12.29 9.07 -17.68
CA PHE A 121 -11.89 7.68 -17.56
C PHE A 121 -11.90 7.18 -16.12
N PRO A 122 -12.14 5.87 -15.89
CA PRO A 122 -12.10 5.28 -14.59
C PRO A 122 -10.65 5.07 -14.15
N LEU A 123 -10.32 5.49 -12.91
CA LEU A 123 -9.09 5.15 -12.21
C LEU A 123 -9.43 4.17 -11.10
N VAL A 124 -9.18 2.88 -11.32
CA VAL A 124 -9.48 1.85 -10.33
C VAL A 124 -8.31 1.71 -9.37
N LEU A 125 -8.58 1.92 -8.08
CA LEU A 125 -7.61 1.84 -6.99
C LEU A 125 -7.74 0.49 -6.30
N GLY A 126 -6.79 -0.42 -6.56
CA GLY A 126 -6.73 -1.76 -5.98
C GLY A 126 -5.47 -1.98 -5.15
N GLY A 127 -5.49 -3.04 -4.35
CA GLY A 127 -4.40 -3.42 -3.45
C GLY A 127 -4.63 -3.01 -2.00
N SER A 128 -4.05 -3.79 -1.06
CA SER A 128 -4.31 -3.67 0.37
C SER A 128 -4.05 -2.27 0.94
N VAL A 129 -3.02 -1.58 0.46
CA VAL A 129 -2.69 -0.21 0.88
C VAL A 129 -3.82 0.77 0.53
N LEU A 130 -4.38 0.66 -0.67
CA LEU A 130 -5.44 1.57 -1.15
C LEU A 130 -6.83 1.20 -0.63
N GLN A 131 -7.07 -0.09 -0.40
CA GLN A 131 -8.38 -0.60 0.02
C GLN A 131 -8.58 -0.57 1.53
N LYS A 132 -7.53 -0.83 2.34
CA LYS A 132 -7.63 -1.03 3.78
C LYS A 132 -7.19 0.18 4.62
N ALA A 133 -6.44 1.12 4.04
CA ALA A 133 -5.96 2.28 4.79
C ALA A 133 -7.11 3.23 5.15
N GLU A 134 -7.24 3.53 6.45
CA GLU A 134 -8.22 4.51 6.96
C GLU A 134 -7.78 5.94 6.64
N ASP A 135 -6.49 6.24 6.80
CA ASP A 135 -5.93 7.53 6.42
C ASP A 135 -5.92 7.72 4.89
N GLN A 136 -6.48 8.85 4.45
CA GLN A 136 -6.70 9.14 3.03
C GLN A 136 -5.51 9.85 2.36
N THR A 137 -4.46 10.20 3.10
CA THR A 137 -3.35 11.03 2.62
C THR A 137 -2.73 10.47 1.34
N PHE A 138 -2.39 9.18 1.34
CA PHE A 138 -1.83 8.49 0.17
C PHE A 138 -2.77 8.54 -1.04
N ARG A 139 -4.04 8.18 -0.83
CA ARG A 139 -5.05 8.13 -1.89
C ARG A 139 -5.33 9.51 -2.46
N ASN A 140 -5.48 10.51 -1.60
CA ASN A 140 -5.74 11.89 -2.02
C ASN A 140 -4.57 12.44 -2.85
N ALA A 141 -3.33 12.20 -2.45
CA ALA A 141 -2.15 12.61 -3.19
C ALA A 141 -2.07 11.96 -4.58
N LEU A 142 -2.39 10.65 -4.66
CA LEU A 142 -2.45 9.90 -5.91
C LEU A 142 -3.48 10.49 -6.87
N VAL A 143 -4.72 10.67 -6.39
CA VAL A 143 -5.83 11.17 -7.21
C VAL A 143 -5.55 12.62 -7.65
N ALA A 144 -5.04 13.47 -6.76
CA ALA A 144 -4.69 14.85 -7.07
C ALA A 144 -3.62 14.95 -8.16
N GLU A 145 -2.62 14.07 -8.12
CA GLU A 145 -1.57 14.00 -9.15
C GLU A 145 -2.16 13.62 -10.53
N VAL A 146 -3.07 12.64 -10.59
CA VAL A 146 -3.73 12.28 -11.85
C VAL A 146 -4.64 13.42 -12.32
N ALA A 147 -5.44 14.00 -11.43
CA ALA A 147 -6.39 15.07 -11.73
C ALA A 147 -5.70 16.35 -12.22
N SER A 148 -4.43 16.58 -11.87
CA SER A 148 -3.65 17.71 -12.35
C SER A 148 -3.56 17.76 -13.88
N MET A 149 -3.57 16.61 -14.55
CA MET A 149 -3.55 16.48 -15.99
C MET A 149 -4.91 16.07 -16.58
N TYR A 150 -5.64 15.24 -15.85
CA TYR A 150 -6.94 14.67 -16.26
C TYR A 150 -8.03 15.03 -15.24
N PRO A 151 -8.59 16.24 -15.30
CA PRO A 151 -9.53 16.74 -14.29
C PRO A 151 -10.82 15.91 -14.19
N GLU A 152 -11.21 15.23 -15.27
CA GLU A 152 -12.42 14.40 -15.34
C GLU A 152 -12.18 12.93 -14.93
N VAL A 153 -11.04 12.63 -14.29
CA VAL A 153 -10.76 11.28 -13.77
C VAL A 153 -11.77 10.86 -12.71
N CYS A 154 -12.31 9.64 -12.84
CA CYS A 154 -13.21 9.04 -11.88
C CYS A 154 -12.47 7.98 -11.06
N ALA A 155 -11.98 8.35 -9.88
CA ALA A 155 -11.30 7.43 -8.99
C ALA A 155 -12.31 6.56 -8.22
N THR A 156 -12.14 5.25 -8.26
CA THR A 156 -12.98 4.27 -7.55
C THR A 156 -12.09 3.28 -6.83
N VAL A 157 -12.30 3.10 -5.53
CA VAL A 157 -11.63 2.05 -4.76
C VAL A 157 -12.30 0.73 -5.04
N LEU A 158 -11.50 -0.27 -5.39
CA LEU A 158 -11.99 -1.61 -5.63
C LEU A 158 -12.56 -2.20 -4.31
N ALA A 159 -13.84 -2.57 -4.33
CA ALA A 159 -14.50 -3.16 -3.18
C ALA A 159 -14.25 -4.67 -3.08
N ASP A 160 -14.28 -5.35 -4.22
CA ASP A 160 -14.13 -6.80 -4.29
C ASP A 160 -12.66 -7.24 -4.32
N PRO A 161 -12.35 -8.46 -3.86
CA PRO A 161 -11.04 -9.05 -4.07
C PRO A 161 -10.68 -9.14 -5.56
N PRO A 162 -9.42 -8.85 -5.97
CA PRO A 162 -9.00 -8.88 -7.37
C PRO A 162 -9.27 -10.21 -8.09
N VAL A 163 -9.32 -11.34 -7.34
CA VAL A 163 -9.64 -12.65 -7.89
C VAL A 163 -11.04 -12.71 -8.49
N ALA A 164 -12.01 -11.96 -7.96
CA ALA A 164 -13.35 -11.88 -8.54
C ALA A 164 -13.30 -11.36 -9.99
N GLY A 165 -12.54 -10.28 -10.21
CA GLY A 165 -12.32 -9.73 -11.54
C GLY A 165 -11.62 -10.71 -12.49
N ALA A 166 -10.64 -11.48 -11.98
CA ALA A 166 -9.94 -12.49 -12.77
C ALA A 166 -10.89 -13.61 -13.23
N VAL A 167 -11.81 -14.05 -12.37
CA VAL A 167 -12.83 -15.05 -12.72
C VAL A 167 -13.80 -14.49 -13.76
N MET A 168 -14.28 -13.25 -13.58
CA MET A 168 -15.16 -12.60 -14.55
C MET A 168 -14.50 -12.47 -15.92
N TYR A 169 -13.23 -12.07 -15.95
CA TYR A 169 -12.44 -12.01 -17.18
C TYR A 169 -12.29 -13.39 -17.85
N GLY A 170 -12.13 -14.46 -17.04
CA GLY A 170 -12.11 -15.84 -17.55
C GLY A 170 -13.43 -16.24 -18.23
N PHE A 171 -14.57 -15.84 -17.69
CA PHE A 171 -15.88 -16.06 -18.33
C PHE A 171 -16.01 -15.31 -19.65
N ASP A 172 -15.63 -14.03 -19.67
CA ASP A 172 -15.63 -13.23 -20.90
C ASP A 172 -14.74 -13.86 -21.99
N ALA A 173 -13.54 -14.31 -21.61
CA ALA A 173 -12.62 -15.01 -22.53
C ALA A 173 -13.17 -16.34 -23.07
N ALA A 174 -14.03 -17.01 -22.29
CA ALA A 174 -14.74 -18.22 -22.69
C ALA A 174 -16.03 -17.93 -23.49
N GLY A 175 -16.36 -16.69 -23.74
CA GLY A 175 -17.59 -16.27 -24.43
C GLY A 175 -18.86 -16.39 -23.58
N ILE A 176 -18.71 -16.46 -22.25
CA ILE A 176 -19.82 -16.54 -21.30
C ILE A 176 -20.12 -15.13 -20.79
N CYS A 177 -21.32 -14.63 -21.06
CA CYS A 177 -21.73 -13.32 -20.58
C CYS A 177 -21.85 -13.29 -19.06
N VAL A 178 -21.12 -12.39 -18.40
CA VAL A 178 -21.20 -12.16 -16.95
C VAL A 178 -22.41 -11.26 -16.67
N THR A 179 -23.52 -11.89 -16.20
CA THR A 179 -24.71 -11.12 -15.78
C THR A 179 -24.47 -10.52 -14.39
N PRO A 180 -25.27 -9.52 -13.95
CA PRO A 180 -25.20 -8.96 -12.61
C PRO A 180 -25.31 -10.00 -11.48
N GLU A 181 -26.13 -11.05 -11.68
CA GLU A 181 -26.31 -12.16 -10.74
C GLU A 181 -25.04 -13.00 -10.62
N ILE A 182 -24.43 -13.32 -11.77
CA ILE A 182 -23.16 -14.06 -11.83
C ILE A 182 -22.05 -13.24 -11.16
N SER A 183 -21.94 -11.96 -11.47
CA SER A 183 -20.99 -11.04 -10.85
C SER A 183 -21.14 -11.01 -9.33
N THR A 184 -22.36 -10.86 -8.82
CA THR A 184 -22.66 -10.85 -7.39
C THR A 184 -22.27 -12.17 -6.71
N CYS A 185 -22.54 -13.30 -7.38
CA CYS A 185 -22.18 -14.64 -6.87
C CYS A 185 -20.66 -14.80 -6.78
N ILE A 186 -19.92 -14.37 -7.82
CA ILE A 186 -18.46 -14.43 -7.86
C ILE A 186 -17.86 -13.54 -6.76
N SER A 187 -18.32 -12.30 -6.61
CA SER A 187 -17.83 -11.36 -5.60
C SER A 187 -18.02 -11.94 -4.19
N LYS A 188 -19.20 -12.50 -3.91
CA LYS A 188 -19.50 -13.13 -2.62
C LYS A 188 -18.61 -14.36 -2.35
N ALA A 189 -18.43 -15.24 -3.34
CA ALA A 189 -17.57 -16.40 -3.20
C ALA A 189 -16.09 -16.00 -3.00
N ALA A 190 -15.63 -14.97 -3.73
CA ALA A 190 -14.27 -14.48 -3.59
C ALA A 190 -14.03 -13.83 -2.22
N GLY A 191 -14.99 -13.11 -1.64
CA GLY A 191 -14.90 -12.54 -0.30
C GLY A 191 -14.66 -13.60 0.78
N GLY A 192 -15.38 -14.72 0.74
CA GLY A 192 -15.23 -15.80 1.71
C GLY A 192 -13.93 -16.61 1.62
N LEU A 193 -13.06 -16.36 0.63
CA LEU A 193 -11.75 -17.01 0.53
C LEU A 193 -10.66 -16.32 1.37
N PHE A 194 -10.93 -15.10 1.86
CA PHE A 194 -9.94 -14.25 2.54
C PHE A 194 -10.36 -13.84 3.95
N GLU A 195 -11.47 -14.42 4.46
CA GLU A 195 -11.88 -14.38 5.87
C GLU A 195 -11.25 -15.56 6.65
#